data_bd4c7d44a5dfbb7e5f126408da6fa624
#
_entry.id   bd4c7d44a5dfbb7e5f126408da6fa624
#
_cell.length_a   1.000
_cell.length_b   1.000
_cell.length_c   1.000
_cell.angle_alpha   90.00
_cell.angle_beta   90.00
_cell.angle_gamma   90.00
#
_symmetry.space_group_name_H-M   'P 1'
#
loop_
_entity.id
_entity.type
_entity.pdbx_description
1 polymer ?
#
loop_
_entity_poly.entity_id
_entity_poly.type
_entity_poly.pdbx_seq_one_letter_code
_entity_poly.pdbx_strand_id
1 'polypeptide(L)'
;MIKFKKRAKGNVPLGRTLSTYDHYLDRNSKSKKKRPVAVIERNKRNELAVVALSSREGKHRTRLKNYQDGKSFFKHFVETHDSEGNPIKVGTKFRENHPRNDISRRDVQMIRKTVFEKSVPSKQNQEKMKRFRK
;
A
#
# COMPACT_ATOMS: atom_id res chain seq x y z
N MET A 1 30.68 -11.74 1.09
CA MET A 1 29.82 -11.70 0.11
C MET A 1 28.39 -11.92 0.39
N ILE A 2 28.02 -12.41 1.26
CA ILE A 2 26.70 -12.78 1.60
C ILE A 2 25.83 -11.62 2.06
N LYS A 3 26.45 -10.58 2.53
CA LYS A 3 25.77 -9.45 3.15
C LYS A 3 24.83 -8.71 2.22
N PHE A 4 25.16 -8.63 0.94
CA PHE A 4 24.28 -7.95 0.01
C PHE A 4 22.95 -8.68 -0.16
N LYS A 5 22.91 -9.98 0.05
CA LYS A 5 21.67 -10.72 -0.01
C LYS A 5 20.70 -10.28 1.09
N LYS A 6 21.23 -9.99 2.25
CA LYS A 6 20.42 -9.52 3.36
C LYS A 6 19.80 -8.16 3.07
N ARG A 7 20.57 -7.30 2.41
CA ARG A 7 20.03 -6.00 2.02
C ARG A 7 18.83 -6.14 1.11
N ALA A 8 18.95 -7.01 0.12
CA ALA A 8 17.87 -7.21 -0.82
C ALA A 8 16.58 -7.68 -0.15
N LYS A 9 16.72 -8.53 0.84
CA LYS A 9 15.56 -9.04 1.56
C LYS A 9 14.91 -7.98 2.44
N GLY A 10 15.71 -7.07 2.98
CA GLY A 10 15.22 -6.14 3.96
C GLY A 10 14.47 -4.96 3.40
N ASN A 11 14.58 -4.71 2.10
CA ASN A 11 14.07 -3.45 1.54
C ASN A 11 13.00 -3.67 0.50
N VAL A 12 11.77 -3.34 0.86
CA VAL A 12 10.67 -3.34 -0.09
C VAL A 12 10.64 -1.96 -0.75
N PRO A 13 10.82 -1.88 -2.07
CA PRO A 13 10.81 -0.58 -2.73
C PRO A 13 9.44 0.04 -2.74
N LEU A 14 9.39 1.37 -2.72
CA LEU A 14 8.13 2.10 -2.87
C LEU A 14 7.58 1.83 -4.26
N GLY A 15 6.27 1.67 -4.34
CA GLY A 15 5.61 1.31 -5.59
C GLY A 15 5.42 -0.18 -5.77
N ARG A 16 6.03 -1.02 -4.91
CA ARG A 16 5.81 -2.45 -4.97
C ARG A 16 4.35 -2.74 -4.70
N THR A 17 3.72 -3.60 -5.51
CA THR A 17 2.37 -4.05 -5.25
C THR A 17 2.41 -5.39 -4.54
N LEU A 18 1.54 -5.53 -3.55
CA LEU A 18 1.39 -6.76 -2.78
C LEU A 18 -0.03 -7.24 -2.92
N SER A 19 -0.23 -8.53 -2.74
CA SER A 19 -1.58 -9.12 -2.70
C SER A 19 -1.95 -9.46 -1.28
N THR A 20 -3.17 -9.10 -0.90
CA THR A 20 -3.71 -9.44 0.41
C THR A 20 -5.20 -9.73 0.26
N TYR A 21 -5.81 -10.28 1.29
CA TYR A 21 -7.25 -10.47 1.29
C TYR A 21 -7.94 -9.32 1.99
N ASP A 22 -9.17 -9.00 1.56
CA ASP A 22 -9.93 -7.90 2.14
C ASP A 22 -10.01 -7.96 3.66
N HIS A 23 -10.24 -9.14 4.21
CA HIS A 23 -10.41 -9.27 5.64
C HIS A 23 -9.12 -9.04 6.44
N TYR A 24 -7.97 -9.01 5.78
CA TYR A 24 -6.72 -8.62 6.45
C TYR A 24 -6.58 -7.11 6.59
N LEU A 25 -7.34 -6.35 5.80
CA LEU A 25 -7.35 -4.89 5.90
C LEU A 25 -8.54 -4.39 6.72
N ASP A 26 -9.67 -5.08 6.64
CA ASP A 26 -10.89 -4.69 7.32
C ASP A 26 -11.55 -5.92 7.92
N ARG A 27 -11.51 -6.02 9.26
CA ARG A 27 -12.09 -7.18 9.95
C ARG A 27 -13.58 -7.34 9.73
N ASN A 28 -14.26 -6.27 9.36
CA ASN A 28 -15.70 -6.33 9.10
C ASN A 28 -16.03 -6.79 7.70
N SER A 29 -15.03 -6.93 6.85
CA SER A 29 -15.24 -7.39 5.50
C SER A 29 -15.53 -8.89 5.48
N LYS A 30 -16.59 -9.24 4.78
CA LYS A 30 -16.95 -10.64 4.56
C LYS A 30 -16.37 -11.17 3.25
N SER A 31 -15.76 -10.29 2.49
CA SER A 31 -15.16 -10.65 1.21
C SER A 31 -13.88 -11.42 1.42
N LYS A 32 -13.71 -12.51 0.66
CA LYS A 32 -12.48 -13.28 0.65
C LYS A 32 -11.66 -13.02 -0.60
N LYS A 33 -11.97 -11.93 -1.30
CA LYS A 33 -11.24 -11.58 -2.51
C LYS A 33 -9.84 -11.11 -2.20
N LYS A 34 -8.92 -11.46 -3.09
CA LYS A 34 -7.59 -10.88 -3.10
C LYS A 34 -7.67 -9.45 -3.60
N ARG A 35 -6.91 -8.59 -2.95
CA ARG A 35 -6.80 -7.20 -3.38
C ARG A 35 -5.35 -6.80 -3.51
N PRO A 36 -5.00 -6.06 -4.54
CA PRO A 36 -3.66 -5.47 -4.60
C PRO A 36 -3.60 -4.26 -3.69
N VAL A 37 -2.44 -4.08 -3.08
CA VAL A 37 -2.12 -2.86 -2.33
C VAL A 37 -0.79 -2.34 -2.84
N ALA A 38 -0.61 -1.03 -2.77
CA ALA A 38 0.63 -0.38 -3.22
C ALA A 38 1.39 0.16 -2.02
N VAL A 39 2.67 -0.13 -1.95
CA VAL A 39 3.55 0.36 -0.88
C VAL A 39 3.92 1.80 -1.20
N ILE A 40 3.54 2.73 -0.32
CA ILE A 40 3.82 4.15 -0.53
C ILE A 40 4.83 4.71 0.45
N GLU A 41 5.13 4.00 1.53
CA GLU A 41 6.18 4.40 2.46
C GLU A 41 6.63 3.18 3.27
N ARG A 42 7.85 3.25 3.78
CA ARG A 42 8.49 2.21 4.58
C ARG A 42 9.19 2.90 5.74
N ASN A 43 9.16 2.28 6.92
CA ASN A 43 9.89 2.82 8.06
C ASN A 43 11.17 2.01 8.32
N LYS A 44 11.91 2.37 9.39
CA LYS A 44 13.18 1.75 9.72
C LYS A 44 13.06 0.27 10.07
N ARG A 45 11.88 -0.18 10.45
CA ARG A 45 11.63 -1.57 10.83
C ARG A 45 11.09 -2.40 9.66
N ASN A 46 11.15 -1.86 8.43
CA ASN A 46 10.55 -2.49 7.25
C ASN A 46 9.05 -2.73 7.37
N GLU A 47 8.39 -1.95 8.21
CA GLU A 47 6.95 -1.91 8.22
C GLU A 47 6.48 -1.02 7.08
N LEU A 48 5.33 -1.31 6.53
CA LEU A 48 4.87 -0.71 5.29
C LEU A 48 3.61 0.11 5.49
N ALA A 49 3.55 1.25 4.82
CA ALA A 49 2.32 2.01 4.66
C ALA A 49 1.83 1.76 3.24
N VAL A 50 0.56 1.37 3.11
CA VAL A 50 0.00 0.96 1.83
C VAL A 50 -1.33 1.64 1.58
N VAL A 51 -1.73 1.68 0.31
CA VAL A 51 -3.09 2.04 -0.09
C VAL A 51 -3.66 0.88 -0.90
N ALA A 52 -4.94 0.61 -0.73
CA ALA A 52 -5.60 -0.43 -1.49
C ALA A 52 -5.87 0.05 -2.92
N LEU A 53 -5.77 -0.87 -3.87
CA LEU A 53 -6.08 -0.60 -5.26
C LEU A 53 -7.41 -1.26 -5.62
N SER A 54 -8.10 -0.68 -6.60
CA SER A 54 -9.40 -1.17 -7.03
C SER A 54 -9.52 -1.01 -8.54
N SER A 55 -10.27 -1.89 -9.17
CA SER A 55 -10.59 -1.76 -10.58
C SER A 55 -11.86 -0.93 -10.82
N ARG A 56 -12.51 -0.49 -9.75
CA ARG A 56 -13.77 0.25 -9.84
C ARG A 56 -13.60 1.69 -9.40
N GLU A 57 -14.21 2.58 -10.17
CA GLU A 57 -14.36 3.97 -9.82
C GLU A 57 -15.22 4.07 -8.56
N GLY A 58 -15.03 5.13 -7.79
CA GLY A 58 -15.84 5.33 -6.59
C GLY A 58 -15.39 6.52 -5.78
N LYS A 59 -16.13 6.76 -4.72
CA LYS A 59 -15.84 7.82 -3.76
C LYS A 59 -14.52 7.56 -3.08
N HIS A 60 -13.73 8.60 -2.87
CA HIS A 60 -12.42 8.51 -2.19
C HIS A 60 -11.45 7.61 -2.94
N ARG A 61 -11.51 7.64 -4.26
CA ARG A 61 -10.59 6.90 -5.12
C ARG A 61 -10.12 7.80 -6.26
N THR A 62 -8.88 7.60 -6.68
CA THR A 62 -8.30 8.35 -7.80
C THR A 62 -7.68 7.37 -8.78
N ARG A 63 -7.86 7.64 -10.07
CA ARG A 63 -7.34 6.80 -11.14
C ARG A 63 -5.82 6.90 -11.23
N LEU A 64 -5.18 5.75 -11.43
CA LEU A 64 -3.75 5.65 -11.74
C LEU A 64 -3.60 5.63 -13.26
N LYS A 65 -3.04 6.70 -13.82
CA LYS A 65 -2.99 6.86 -15.27
C LYS A 65 -2.04 5.89 -15.96
N ASN A 66 -0.96 5.54 -15.30
CA ASN A 66 0.12 4.75 -15.91
C ASN A 66 0.18 3.32 -15.41
N TYR A 67 -0.84 2.86 -14.74
CA TYR A 67 -0.88 1.53 -14.17
C TYR A 67 -2.11 0.80 -14.70
N GLN A 68 -1.93 -0.43 -15.19
CA GLN A 68 -3.03 -1.24 -15.74
C GLN A 68 -3.83 -0.49 -16.80
N ASP A 69 -3.13 0.25 -17.67
CA ASP A 69 -3.75 1.04 -18.75
C ASP A 69 -4.84 1.98 -18.25
N GLY A 70 -4.63 2.53 -17.07
CA GLY A 70 -5.59 3.47 -16.48
C GLY A 70 -6.84 2.83 -15.93
N LYS A 71 -6.82 1.52 -15.73
CA LYS A 71 -8.00 0.79 -15.23
C LYS A 71 -7.98 0.56 -13.74
N SER A 72 -6.96 1.05 -13.05
CA SER A 72 -6.85 0.92 -11.60
C SER A 72 -7.03 2.26 -10.91
N PHE A 73 -7.59 2.19 -9.72
CA PHE A 73 -7.79 3.34 -8.84
C PHE A 73 -7.14 3.05 -7.50
N PHE A 74 -6.59 4.06 -6.85
CA PHE A 74 -6.10 3.89 -5.49
C PHE A 74 -7.09 4.52 -4.51
N LYS A 75 -7.28 3.88 -3.38
CA LYS A 75 -8.12 4.40 -2.32
C LYS A 75 -7.35 5.44 -1.51
N HIS A 76 -8.06 6.45 -1.00
CA HIS A 76 -7.43 7.56 -0.29
C HIS A 76 -7.02 7.24 1.14
N PHE A 77 -7.36 6.07 1.66
CA PHE A 77 -7.06 5.71 3.04
C PHE A 77 -5.74 4.95 3.11
N VAL A 78 -4.81 5.46 3.91
CA VAL A 78 -3.52 4.82 4.13
C VAL A 78 -3.67 3.80 5.25
N GLU A 79 -3.13 2.60 5.04
CA GLU A 79 -3.12 1.56 6.05
C GLU A 79 -1.70 1.26 6.50
N THR A 80 -1.50 1.22 7.80
CA THR A 80 -0.20 0.89 8.39
C THR A 80 -0.25 -0.38 9.22
N HIS A 81 -1.44 -0.85 9.53
CA HIS A 81 -1.67 -2.06 10.32
C HIS A 81 -2.72 -2.92 9.65
N ASP A 82 -2.62 -4.23 9.85
CA ASP A 82 -3.64 -5.15 9.34
C ASP A 82 -4.87 -5.13 10.28
N SER A 83 -5.88 -5.93 9.93
CA SER A 83 -7.14 -5.97 10.68
C SER A 83 -7.00 -6.49 12.11
N GLU A 84 -5.88 -7.13 12.43
CA GLU A 84 -5.59 -7.62 13.77
C GLU A 84 -4.72 -6.65 14.57
N GLY A 85 -4.37 -5.52 13.98
CA GLY A 85 -3.57 -4.51 14.65
C GLY A 85 -2.06 -4.72 14.53
N ASN A 86 -1.61 -5.65 13.70
CA ASN A 86 -0.18 -5.89 13.49
C ASN A 86 0.35 -5.00 12.37
N PRO A 87 1.59 -4.52 12.49
CA PRO A 87 2.19 -3.75 11.41
C PRO A 87 2.21 -4.54 10.10
N ILE A 88 2.00 -3.85 8.99
CA ILE A 88 2.01 -4.49 7.68
C ILE A 88 3.45 -4.77 7.26
N LYS A 89 3.72 -6.01 6.90
CA LYS A 89 5.03 -6.46 6.41
C LYS A 89 4.83 -7.47 5.31
N VAL A 90 5.81 -7.59 4.43
CA VAL A 90 5.80 -8.67 3.45
C VAL A 90 5.84 -10.01 4.20
N GLY A 91 4.94 -10.90 3.85
CA GLY A 91 4.84 -12.22 4.49
C GLY A 91 3.62 -12.96 4.00
N THR A 92 3.03 -13.76 4.88
CA THR A 92 1.90 -14.62 4.50
C THR A 92 0.63 -13.82 4.23
N LYS A 93 0.42 -12.70 4.92
CA LYS A 93 -0.78 -11.88 4.74
C LYS A 93 -0.66 -10.88 3.60
N PHE A 94 0.56 -10.42 3.32
CA PHE A 94 0.84 -9.43 2.27
C PHE A 94 1.97 -9.99 1.42
N ARG A 95 1.62 -10.58 0.30
CA ARG A 95 2.56 -11.30 -0.55
C ARG A 95 2.95 -10.49 -1.76
N GLU A 96 4.21 -10.60 -2.15
CA GLU A 96 4.65 -10.00 -3.40
C GLU A 96 4.01 -10.70 -4.58
N ASN A 97 3.66 -9.92 -5.60
CA ASN A 97 3.06 -10.45 -6.81
C ASN A 97 4.10 -11.10 -7.72
N HIS A 98 3.71 -12.14 -8.42
CA HIS A 98 4.52 -12.79 -9.43
C HIS A 98 3.65 -13.01 -10.67
N PRO A 99 4.00 -12.40 -11.82
CA PRO A 99 5.12 -11.45 -11.99
C PRO A 99 4.86 -10.15 -11.27
N ARG A 100 5.91 -9.38 -11.05
CA ARG A 100 5.79 -8.08 -10.43
C ARG A 100 5.00 -7.13 -11.32
N ASN A 101 4.26 -6.25 -10.67
CA ASN A 101 3.50 -5.25 -11.37
C ASN A 101 3.54 -3.95 -10.53
N ASP A 102 4.71 -3.35 -10.50
CA ASP A 102 4.98 -2.22 -9.63
C ASP A 102 4.41 -0.93 -10.19
N ILE A 103 4.12 -0.01 -9.29
CA ILE A 103 3.65 1.33 -9.62
C ILE A 103 4.85 2.22 -9.85
N SER A 104 4.80 3.08 -10.87
CA SER A 104 5.89 3.99 -11.20
C SER A 104 6.14 4.98 -10.06
N ARG A 105 7.37 5.51 -10.02
CA ARG A 105 7.71 6.53 -9.03
C ARG A 105 6.80 7.74 -9.13
N ARG A 106 6.46 8.14 -10.36
CA ARG A 106 5.57 9.28 -10.58
C ARG A 106 4.19 9.03 -9.97
N ASP A 107 3.66 7.83 -10.15
CA ASP A 107 2.36 7.48 -9.59
C ASP A 107 2.44 7.38 -8.06
N VAL A 108 3.53 6.87 -7.50
CA VAL A 108 3.72 6.86 -6.04
C VAL A 108 3.69 8.28 -5.50
N GLN A 109 4.36 9.21 -6.15
CA GLN A 109 4.37 10.61 -5.72
C GLN A 109 2.96 11.21 -5.79
N MET A 110 2.22 10.90 -6.84
CA MET A 110 0.86 11.38 -6.98
C MET A 110 -0.05 10.80 -5.90
N ILE A 111 0.09 9.52 -5.59
CA ILE A 111 -0.65 8.88 -4.50
C ILE A 111 -0.36 9.58 -3.18
N ARG A 112 0.91 9.77 -2.85
CA ARG A 112 1.32 10.40 -1.60
C ARG A 112 0.76 11.81 -1.48
N LYS A 113 0.85 12.60 -2.54
CA LYS A 113 0.30 13.96 -2.53
C LYS A 113 -1.19 13.94 -2.30
N THR A 114 -1.90 13.06 -2.97
CA THR A 114 -3.35 12.97 -2.83
C THR A 114 -3.75 12.58 -1.41
N VAL A 115 -3.17 11.49 -0.88
CA VAL A 115 -3.62 10.95 0.41
C VAL A 115 -3.20 11.82 1.60
N PHE A 116 -2.11 12.58 1.48
CA PHE A 116 -1.63 13.40 2.58
C PHE A 116 -2.01 14.88 2.49
N GLU A 117 -2.42 15.36 1.33
CA GLU A 117 -2.67 16.78 1.16
C GLU A 117 -4.05 17.11 0.57
N LYS A 118 -4.59 16.27 -0.29
CA LYS A 118 -5.77 16.62 -1.08
C LYS A 118 -7.04 15.85 -0.74
N SER A 119 -6.92 14.70 -0.11
CA SER A 119 -8.09 13.86 0.12
C SER A 119 -8.83 14.26 1.39
N VAL A 120 -10.08 13.82 1.48
CA VAL A 120 -10.88 14.03 2.69
C VAL A 120 -10.18 13.45 3.92
N PRO A 121 -9.64 12.20 3.87
CA PRO A 121 -8.96 11.65 5.04
C PRO A 121 -7.50 12.08 5.21
N SER A 122 -7.05 13.15 4.54
CA SER A 122 -5.64 13.54 4.59
C SER A 122 -5.12 13.76 6.01
N LYS A 123 -5.92 14.37 6.88
CA LYS A 123 -5.50 14.60 8.27
C LYS A 123 -5.33 13.28 9.02
N GLN A 124 -6.25 12.35 8.86
CA GLN A 124 -6.13 11.02 9.45
C GLN A 124 -4.88 10.31 8.95
N ASN A 125 -4.65 10.41 7.64
CA ASN A 125 -3.49 9.78 7.03
C ASN A 125 -2.20 10.35 7.59
N GLN A 126 -2.13 11.67 7.75
CA GLN A 126 -0.96 12.33 8.34
C GLN A 126 -0.73 11.88 9.78
N GLU A 127 -1.78 11.74 10.57
CA GLU A 127 -1.67 11.29 11.95
C GLU A 127 -1.13 9.86 12.03
N LYS A 128 -1.61 8.99 11.16
CA LYS A 128 -1.08 7.62 11.09
C LYS A 128 0.39 7.62 10.76
N MET A 129 0.83 8.50 9.86
CA MET A 129 2.22 8.53 9.44
C MET A 129 3.15 9.07 10.51
N LYS A 130 2.69 9.95 11.37
CA LYS A 130 3.50 10.41 12.49
C LYS A 130 3.93 9.26 13.39
N ARG A 131 3.00 8.37 13.70
CA ARG A 131 3.30 7.19 14.53
C ARG A 131 4.13 6.18 13.76
N PHE A 132 3.82 6.01 12.50
CA PHE A 132 4.50 5.07 11.62
C PHE A 132 5.98 5.39 11.46
N ARG A 133 6.32 6.67 11.35
CA ARG A 133 7.69 7.11 11.10
C ARG A 133 8.59 7.10 12.34
N LYS A 134 8.03 6.95 13.50
CA LYS A 134 8.81 6.86 14.75
C LYS A 134 9.50 5.47 14.89
#